data_fce2ace119f724d3311aa2b42ba77c52
#
_entry.id   fce2ace119f724d3311aa2b42ba77c52
#
_cell.length_a   1.000
_cell.length_b   1.000
_cell.length_c   1.000
_cell.angle_alpha   90.00
_cell.angle_beta   90.00
_cell.angle_gamma   90.00
#
_symmetry.space_group_name_H-M   'P 1'
#
loop_
_entity.id
_entity.type
_entity.pdbx_description
1 polymer ?
#
loop_
_entity_poly.entity_id
_entity_poly.type
_entity_poly.pdbx_seq_one_letter_code
_entity_poly.pdbx_strand_id
1 'polypeptide(L)'
;MNNLTKALMEELTVEYVKVGLLQIPESVVISWVILAIVTIGSILLTRNLKVDHISKRQAVLEMAYLAGTNFFEGLLGEKGRRYVPYLMTVAIYIAFSNLIGVFGVKPPTKDLDVTAALALMSIILIEGAGIRARGGVGFLKSLAAPTPVMTPMNILEVAIRPTSLCMRLFGNVLGAFVIMELIKLVVPVFVPAVFSLYFDLFDGLIQTYVFVFLTSLFMKETMGGED
;
A
#
# COMPACT_ATOMS: atom_id res chain seq x y z
N MET A 1 22.12 -26.47 6.69
CA MET A 1 21.71 -25.31 7.51
C MET A 1 22.51 -24.06 7.17
N ASN A 2 23.82 -24.07 7.05
CA ASN A 2 24.62 -22.87 6.79
C ASN A 2 24.33 -22.14 5.45
N ASN A 3 23.95 -22.84 4.40
CA ASN A 3 23.70 -22.22 3.08
C ASN A 3 22.34 -21.48 3.04
N LEU A 4 21.32 -22.05 3.68
CA LEU A 4 20.01 -21.41 3.78
C LEU A 4 20.08 -20.15 4.64
N THR A 5 20.75 -20.24 5.79
CA THR A 5 20.90 -19.08 6.70
C THR A 5 21.69 -17.95 6.03
N LYS A 6 22.72 -18.28 5.25
CA LYS A 6 23.48 -17.28 4.48
C LYS A 6 22.62 -16.65 3.39
N ALA A 7 21.90 -17.44 2.58
CA ALA A 7 21.03 -16.94 1.53
C ALA A 7 19.91 -16.04 2.10
N LEU A 8 19.28 -16.44 3.21
CA LEU A 8 18.28 -15.63 3.89
C LEU A 8 18.86 -14.34 4.48
N MET A 9 20.04 -14.40 5.08
CA MET A 9 20.71 -13.20 5.61
C MET A 9 21.13 -12.24 4.50
N GLU A 10 21.66 -12.73 3.40
CA GLU A 10 22.09 -11.92 2.24
C GLU A 10 20.90 -11.20 1.60
N GLU A 11 19.76 -11.86 1.53
CA GLU A 11 18.53 -11.31 0.97
C GLU A 11 17.74 -10.40 1.94
N LEU A 12 17.92 -10.58 3.25
CA LEU A 12 17.31 -9.71 4.27
C LEU A 12 18.16 -8.45 4.53
N THR A 13 19.43 -8.42 4.09
CA THR A 13 20.25 -7.23 4.20
C THR A 13 19.81 -6.19 3.18
N VAL A 14 19.62 -4.97 3.65
CA VAL A 14 19.31 -3.82 2.81
C VAL A 14 20.56 -3.50 1.96
N GLU A 15 20.46 -3.61 0.65
CA GLU A 15 21.51 -3.17 -0.26
C GLU A 15 21.47 -1.65 -0.42
N TYR A 16 22.64 -1.01 -0.38
CA TYR A 16 22.76 0.43 -0.51
C TYR A 16 23.39 0.80 -1.86
N VAL A 17 22.73 1.66 -2.60
CA VAL A 17 23.25 2.25 -3.84
C VAL A 17 23.97 3.56 -3.50
N LYS A 18 25.22 3.67 -3.91
CA LYS A 18 26.01 4.92 -3.74
C LYS A 18 25.63 5.90 -4.83
N VAL A 19 24.91 6.95 -4.47
CA VAL A 19 24.61 8.07 -5.35
C VAL A 19 25.41 9.30 -4.87
N GLY A 20 26.60 9.48 -5.41
CA GLY A 20 27.53 10.52 -4.99
C GLY A 20 28.02 10.31 -3.56
N LEU A 21 27.70 11.26 -2.65
CA LEU A 21 28.06 11.22 -1.22
C LEU A 21 27.01 10.52 -0.34
N LEU A 22 25.85 10.17 -0.89
CA LEU A 22 24.74 9.57 -0.14
C LEU A 22 24.69 8.07 -0.42
N GLN A 23 24.47 7.30 0.65
CA GLN A 23 24.12 5.88 0.58
C GLN A 23 22.60 5.77 0.70
N ILE A 24 21.93 5.42 -0.40
CA ILE A 24 20.46 5.33 -0.45
C ILE A 24 20.09 3.84 -0.53
N PRO A 25 19.12 3.36 0.28
CA PRO A 25 18.60 2.00 0.14
C PRO A 25 18.09 1.73 -1.27
N GLU A 26 18.37 0.55 -1.80
CA GLU A 26 17.90 0.13 -3.14
C GLU A 26 16.37 0.23 -3.25
N SER A 27 15.65 -0.12 -2.20
CA SER A 27 14.18 -0.03 -2.10
C SER A 27 13.64 1.39 -2.38
N VAL A 28 14.36 2.42 -1.92
CA VAL A 28 13.98 3.83 -2.17
C VAL A 28 14.20 4.20 -3.63
N VAL A 29 15.30 3.74 -4.23
CA VAL A 29 15.59 3.99 -5.65
C VAL A 29 14.53 3.31 -6.53
N ILE A 30 14.19 2.07 -6.24
CA ILE A 30 13.12 1.34 -6.94
C ILE A 30 11.77 2.05 -6.77
N SER A 31 11.45 2.54 -5.56
CA SER A 31 10.24 3.34 -5.31
C SER A 31 10.19 4.59 -6.19
N TRP A 32 11.30 5.30 -6.34
CA TRP A 32 11.37 6.48 -7.23
C TRP A 32 11.17 6.11 -8.70
N VAL A 33 11.76 5.00 -9.13
CA VAL A 33 11.56 4.49 -10.51
C VAL A 33 10.09 4.14 -10.74
N ILE A 34 9.44 3.43 -9.80
CA ILE A 34 8.00 3.11 -9.89
C ILE A 34 7.17 4.39 -9.97
N LEU A 35 7.41 5.36 -9.08
CA LEU A 35 6.71 6.65 -9.09
C LEU A 35 6.89 7.38 -10.42
N ALA A 36 8.12 7.40 -10.98
CA ALA A 36 8.39 8.01 -12.27
C ALA A 36 7.63 7.30 -13.40
N ILE A 37 7.65 5.97 -13.44
CA ILE A 37 6.95 5.16 -14.45
C ILE A 37 5.43 5.39 -14.37
N VAL A 38 4.85 5.33 -13.16
CA VAL A 38 3.41 5.54 -12.97
C VAL A 38 3.01 6.97 -13.34
N THR A 39 3.80 7.97 -12.95
CA THR A 39 3.52 9.38 -13.27
C THR A 39 3.62 9.65 -14.77
N ILE A 40 4.70 9.21 -15.42
CA ILE A 40 4.87 9.37 -16.87
C ILE A 40 3.78 8.61 -17.62
N GLY A 41 3.50 7.37 -17.20
CA GLY A 41 2.41 6.55 -17.76
C GLY A 41 1.06 7.25 -17.65
N SER A 42 0.73 7.81 -16.48
CA SER A 42 -0.49 8.55 -16.25
C SER A 42 -0.59 9.79 -17.16
N ILE A 43 0.49 10.57 -17.29
CA ILE A 43 0.54 11.74 -18.18
C ILE A 43 0.33 11.31 -19.64
N LEU A 44 0.99 10.26 -20.09
CA LEU A 44 0.86 9.76 -21.47
C LEU A 44 -0.54 9.23 -21.78
N LEU A 45 -1.15 8.53 -20.80
CA LEU A 45 -2.48 7.96 -20.93
C LEU A 45 -3.58 9.03 -20.92
N THR A 46 -3.41 10.08 -20.12
CA THR A 46 -4.37 11.18 -20.00
C THR A 46 -4.16 12.29 -21.04
N ARG A 47 -3.09 12.20 -21.82
CA ARG A 47 -2.83 13.16 -22.91
C ARG A 47 -3.86 13.00 -24.03
N ASN A 48 -4.41 14.12 -24.49
CA ASN A 48 -5.38 14.19 -25.59
C ASN A 48 -6.75 13.52 -25.30
N LEU A 49 -7.24 13.65 -24.07
CA LEU A 49 -8.64 13.30 -23.77
C LEU A 49 -9.59 14.26 -24.51
N LYS A 50 -10.64 13.73 -25.11
CA LYS A 50 -11.63 14.48 -25.89
C LYS A 50 -13.02 14.28 -25.29
N VAL A 51 -13.83 15.35 -25.33
CA VAL A 51 -15.24 15.27 -24.91
C VAL A 51 -16.10 14.64 -25.99
N ASP A 52 -15.82 14.99 -27.27
CA ASP A 52 -16.48 14.41 -28.42
C ASP A 52 -15.59 13.33 -29.07
N HIS A 53 -16.19 12.24 -29.56
CA HIS A 53 -15.52 11.10 -30.18
C HIS A 53 -14.52 10.40 -29.22
N ILE A 54 -15.05 9.85 -28.13
CA ILE A 54 -14.29 9.14 -27.12
C ILE A 54 -13.56 7.95 -27.74
N SER A 55 -12.23 7.91 -27.56
CA SER A 55 -11.42 6.78 -28.02
C SER A 55 -11.61 5.56 -27.09
N LYS A 56 -11.43 4.33 -27.63
CA LYS A 56 -11.49 3.09 -26.82
C LYS A 56 -10.55 3.14 -25.60
N ARG A 57 -9.36 3.76 -25.75
CA ARG A 57 -8.41 3.96 -24.63
C ARG A 57 -9.00 4.83 -23.54
N GLN A 58 -9.61 5.95 -23.91
CA GLN A 58 -10.24 6.88 -22.97
C GLN A 58 -11.41 6.20 -22.24
N ALA A 59 -12.26 5.46 -22.98
CA ALA A 59 -13.37 4.73 -22.36
C ALA A 59 -12.91 3.71 -21.31
N VAL A 60 -11.81 2.98 -21.54
CA VAL A 60 -11.24 2.04 -20.57
C VAL A 60 -10.69 2.78 -19.35
N LEU A 61 -9.98 3.90 -19.55
CA LEU A 61 -9.46 4.72 -18.45
C LEU A 61 -10.57 5.32 -17.59
N GLU A 62 -11.60 5.88 -18.23
CA GLU A 62 -12.77 6.43 -17.53
C GLU A 62 -13.51 5.33 -16.76
N MET A 63 -13.69 4.15 -17.35
CA MET A 63 -14.31 3.01 -16.67
C MET A 63 -13.50 2.57 -15.44
N ALA A 64 -12.18 2.46 -15.58
CA ALA A 64 -11.30 2.10 -14.46
C ALA A 64 -11.31 3.17 -13.37
N TYR A 65 -11.27 4.45 -13.75
CA TYR A 65 -11.35 5.56 -12.81
C TYR A 65 -12.69 5.59 -12.07
N LEU A 66 -13.81 5.44 -12.78
CA LEU A 66 -15.14 5.40 -12.19
C LEU A 66 -15.33 4.20 -11.27
N ALA A 67 -14.84 3.02 -11.68
CA ALA A 67 -14.89 1.82 -10.84
C ALA A 67 -14.14 2.03 -9.51
N GLY A 68 -12.92 2.58 -9.57
CA GLY A 68 -12.14 2.92 -8.38
C GLY A 68 -12.82 4.00 -7.52
N THR A 69 -13.31 5.05 -8.14
CA THR A 69 -14.00 6.15 -7.44
C THR A 69 -15.26 5.63 -6.74
N ASN A 70 -16.11 4.88 -7.46
CA ASN A 70 -17.33 4.32 -6.89
C ASN A 70 -17.05 3.36 -5.73
N PHE A 71 -15.98 2.56 -5.85
CA PHE A 71 -15.55 1.66 -4.79
C PHE A 71 -15.17 2.44 -3.51
N PHE A 72 -14.30 3.45 -3.62
CA PHE A 72 -13.88 4.23 -2.47
C PHE A 72 -14.98 5.15 -1.93
N GLU A 73 -15.82 5.74 -2.78
CA GLU A 73 -16.97 6.54 -2.34
C GLU A 73 -17.97 5.68 -1.58
N GLY A 74 -18.21 4.44 -2.03
CA GLY A 74 -19.06 3.48 -1.33
C GLY A 74 -18.52 3.10 0.06
N LEU A 75 -17.19 3.05 0.23
CA LEU A 75 -16.57 2.77 1.53
C LEU A 75 -16.55 3.99 2.46
N LEU A 76 -16.19 5.16 1.94
CA LEU A 76 -15.94 6.37 2.74
C LEU A 76 -17.19 7.19 3.00
N GLY A 77 -18.22 7.06 2.16
CA GLY A 77 -19.38 7.93 2.16
C GLY A 77 -19.04 9.36 1.68
N GLU A 78 -20.03 10.26 1.75
CA GLU A 78 -19.88 11.63 1.22
C GLU A 78 -18.77 12.44 1.91
N LYS A 79 -18.59 12.27 3.21
CA LYS A 79 -17.56 12.99 4.00
C LYS A 79 -16.14 12.64 3.56
N GLY A 80 -15.94 11.41 3.03
CA GLY A 80 -14.63 10.91 2.63
C GLY A 80 -14.29 11.12 1.16
N ARG A 81 -15.20 11.57 0.31
CA ARG A 81 -15.02 11.72 -1.14
C ARG A 81 -13.75 12.48 -1.54
N ARG A 82 -13.36 13.48 -0.77
CA ARG A 82 -12.13 14.25 -1.01
C ARG A 82 -10.83 13.47 -0.90
N TYR A 83 -10.84 12.32 -0.20
CA TYR A 83 -9.67 11.46 0.03
C TYR A 83 -9.53 10.35 -1.02
N VAL A 84 -10.56 10.17 -1.86
CA VAL A 84 -10.58 9.14 -2.92
C VAL A 84 -9.37 9.23 -3.86
N PRO A 85 -8.98 10.41 -4.40
CA PRO A 85 -7.83 10.49 -5.28
C PRO A 85 -6.52 10.05 -4.62
N TYR A 86 -6.35 10.36 -3.33
CA TYR A 86 -5.19 9.90 -2.57
C TYR A 86 -5.18 8.38 -2.43
N LEU A 87 -6.30 7.78 -2.01
CA LEU A 87 -6.39 6.33 -1.84
C LEU A 87 -6.18 5.58 -3.15
N MET A 88 -6.69 6.11 -4.26
CA MET A 88 -6.42 5.56 -5.59
C MET A 88 -4.93 5.63 -5.94
N THR A 89 -4.27 6.74 -5.63
CA THR A 89 -2.83 6.90 -5.88
C THR A 89 -2.01 5.91 -5.06
N VAL A 90 -2.33 5.74 -3.78
CA VAL A 90 -1.68 4.75 -2.89
C VAL A 90 -1.95 3.33 -3.38
N ALA A 91 -3.19 3.02 -3.80
CA ALA A 91 -3.54 1.72 -4.37
C ALA A 91 -2.68 1.40 -5.60
N ILE A 92 -2.57 2.33 -6.54
CA ILE A 92 -1.75 2.18 -7.74
C ILE A 92 -0.28 1.97 -7.36
N TYR A 93 0.25 2.80 -6.46
CA TYR A 93 1.65 2.68 -6.02
C TYR A 93 1.94 1.31 -5.40
N ILE A 94 1.11 0.84 -4.46
CA ILE A 94 1.31 -0.47 -3.79
C ILE A 94 1.14 -1.60 -4.80
N ALA A 95 0.17 -1.52 -5.71
CA ALA A 95 -0.03 -2.52 -6.75
C ALA A 95 1.23 -2.67 -7.62
N PHE A 96 1.77 -1.57 -8.14
CA PHE A 96 2.98 -1.60 -8.95
C PHE A 96 4.21 -2.04 -8.14
N SER A 97 4.31 -1.63 -6.86
CA SER A 97 5.39 -2.05 -5.96
C SER A 97 5.40 -3.55 -5.69
N ASN A 98 4.22 -4.17 -5.60
CA ASN A 98 4.12 -5.62 -5.40
C ASN A 98 4.30 -6.38 -6.73
N LEU A 99 3.71 -5.86 -7.84
CA LEU A 99 3.81 -6.49 -9.15
C LEU A 99 5.22 -6.49 -9.75
N ILE A 100 6.12 -5.61 -9.30
CA ILE A 100 7.48 -5.53 -9.84
C ILE A 100 8.26 -6.82 -9.57
N GLY A 101 7.87 -7.59 -8.53
CA GLY A 101 8.41 -8.92 -8.21
C GLY A 101 8.31 -9.90 -9.37
N VAL A 102 7.24 -9.84 -10.18
CA VAL A 102 7.06 -10.67 -11.39
C VAL A 102 8.19 -10.49 -12.39
N PHE A 103 8.80 -9.31 -12.43
CA PHE A 103 9.95 -9.00 -13.29
C PHE A 103 11.30 -9.37 -12.67
N GLY A 104 11.31 -10.04 -11.51
CA GLY A 104 12.52 -10.43 -10.80
C GLY A 104 13.23 -9.29 -10.08
N VAL A 105 12.58 -8.14 -9.92
CA VAL A 105 13.10 -6.99 -9.15
C VAL A 105 12.60 -7.10 -7.71
N LYS A 106 13.46 -6.84 -6.74
CA LYS A 106 13.08 -6.88 -5.32
C LYS A 106 11.98 -5.84 -5.04
N PRO A 107 10.78 -6.24 -4.57
CA PRO A 107 9.72 -5.29 -4.26
C PRO A 107 10.16 -4.30 -3.17
N PRO A 108 9.94 -3.00 -3.31
CA PRO A 108 10.27 -2.03 -2.26
C PRO A 108 9.49 -2.27 -0.96
N THR A 109 8.33 -2.91 -1.03
CA THR A 109 7.51 -3.33 0.11
C THR A 109 8.14 -4.47 0.94
N LYS A 110 9.25 -5.09 0.49
CA LYS A 110 10.10 -6.00 1.27
C LYS A 110 10.90 -5.24 2.35
N ASP A 111 11.11 -3.95 2.19
CA ASP A 111 11.80 -3.11 3.17
C ASP A 111 10.82 -2.59 4.22
N LEU A 112 11.16 -2.83 5.50
CA LEU A 112 10.34 -2.39 6.63
C LEU A 112 10.20 -0.86 6.67
N ASP A 113 11.24 -0.13 6.30
CA ASP A 113 11.23 1.33 6.32
C ASP A 113 10.22 1.89 5.32
N VAL A 114 10.12 1.29 4.13
CA VAL A 114 9.13 1.69 3.10
C VAL A 114 7.70 1.38 3.57
N THR A 115 7.48 0.19 4.12
CA THR A 115 6.13 -0.19 4.61
C THR A 115 5.73 0.60 5.85
N ALA A 116 6.68 0.91 6.73
CA ALA A 116 6.46 1.79 7.88
C ALA A 116 6.13 3.23 7.45
N ALA A 117 6.83 3.76 6.45
CA ALA A 117 6.55 5.08 5.89
C ALA A 117 5.14 5.15 5.28
N LEU A 118 4.72 4.12 4.52
CA LEU A 118 3.36 4.02 3.97
C LEU A 118 2.29 3.96 5.07
N ALA A 119 2.53 3.16 6.11
CA ALA A 119 1.62 3.05 7.24
C ALA A 119 1.54 4.35 8.05
N LEU A 120 2.65 5.02 8.30
CA LEU A 120 2.69 6.34 8.97
C LEU A 120 1.97 7.41 8.14
N MET A 121 2.18 7.44 6.83
CA MET A 121 1.47 8.36 5.95
C MET A 121 -0.05 8.10 5.99
N SER A 122 -0.47 6.84 6.01
CA SER A 122 -1.88 6.46 6.11
C SER A 122 -2.50 6.88 7.43
N ILE A 123 -1.82 6.69 8.58
CA ILE A 123 -2.38 7.08 9.88
C ILE A 123 -2.48 8.60 10.01
N ILE A 124 -1.48 9.35 9.54
CA ILE A 124 -1.55 10.82 9.53
C ILE A 124 -2.77 11.29 8.73
N LEU A 125 -3.07 10.63 7.63
CA LEU A 125 -4.24 10.94 6.82
C LEU A 125 -5.55 10.56 7.53
N ILE A 126 -5.63 9.37 8.15
CA ILE A 126 -6.79 8.88 8.88
C ILE A 126 -7.13 9.83 10.03
N GLU A 127 -6.13 10.14 10.87
CA GLU A 127 -6.33 11.03 12.02
C GLU A 127 -6.61 12.47 11.58
N GLY A 128 -5.92 12.94 10.54
CA GLY A 128 -6.17 14.25 9.92
C GLY A 128 -7.60 14.37 9.35
N ALA A 129 -8.12 13.30 8.77
CA ALA A 129 -9.50 13.26 8.28
C ALA A 129 -10.50 13.31 9.43
N GLY A 130 -10.24 12.57 10.52
CA GLY A 130 -11.07 12.59 11.74
C GLY A 130 -11.10 13.96 12.41
N ILE A 131 -9.93 14.59 12.60
CA ILE A 131 -9.84 15.94 13.17
C ILE A 131 -10.61 16.95 12.31
N ARG A 132 -10.51 16.82 10.98
CA ARG A 132 -11.20 17.73 10.06
C ARG A 132 -12.71 17.52 10.01
N ALA A 133 -13.17 16.27 10.15
CA ALA A 133 -14.59 15.94 10.10
C ALA A 133 -15.33 16.28 11.40
N ARG A 134 -14.70 16.03 12.55
CA ARG A 134 -15.32 16.21 13.89
C ARG A 134 -14.90 17.51 14.59
N GLY A 135 -13.88 18.21 14.05
CA GLY A 135 -13.20 19.30 14.74
C GLY A 135 -12.28 18.79 15.86
N GLY A 136 -11.27 19.60 16.26
CA GLY A 136 -10.25 19.14 17.22
C GLY A 136 -10.83 18.71 18.58
N VAL A 137 -11.79 19.49 19.11
CA VAL A 137 -12.46 19.15 20.40
C VAL A 137 -13.37 17.93 20.24
N GLY A 138 -14.09 17.80 19.11
CA GLY A 138 -14.94 16.66 18.81
C GLY A 138 -14.13 15.35 18.68
N PHE A 139 -12.96 15.44 18.05
CA PHE A 139 -12.02 14.33 17.94
C PHE A 139 -11.51 13.85 19.31
N LEU A 140 -11.07 14.78 20.18
CA LEU A 140 -10.64 14.42 21.53
C LEU A 140 -11.76 13.80 22.36
N LYS A 141 -13.01 14.31 22.21
CA LYS A 141 -14.16 13.69 22.84
C LYS A 141 -14.48 12.30 22.30
N SER A 142 -14.26 12.05 21.01
CA SER A 142 -14.47 10.73 20.41
C SER A 142 -13.50 9.67 20.95
N LEU A 143 -12.28 10.07 21.32
CA LEU A 143 -11.33 9.17 21.99
C LEU A 143 -11.81 8.75 23.41
N ALA A 144 -12.64 9.57 24.06
CA ALA A 144 -13.22 9.26 25.36
C ALA A 144 -14.64 8.63 25.28
N ALA A 145 -15.16 8.43 24.07
CA ALA A 145 -16.49 7.83 23.85
C ALA A 145 -16.37 6.28 23.80
N PRO A 146 -17.42 5.53 24.19
CA PRO A 146 -18.67 5.99 24.84
C PRO A 146 -18.48 6.30 26.33
N THR A 147 -17.41 5.82 26.97
CA THR A 147 -17.10 6.07 28.39
C THR A 147 -15.64 6.48 28.57
N PRO A 148 -15.31 7.36 29.52
CA PRO A 148 -13.92 7.79 29.77
C PRO A 148 -12.97 6.62 30.09
N VAL A 149 -13.48 5.51 30.59
CA VAL A 149 -12.70 4.29 30.90
C VAL A 149 -12.12 3.66 29.62
N MET A 150 -12.75 3.89 28.45
CA MET A 150 -12.26 3.36 27.17
C MET A 150 -11.16 4.22 26.50
N THR A 151 -10.88 5.40 27.06
CA THR A 151 -9.86 6.30 26.51
C THR A 151 -8.49 5.63 26.29
N PRO A 152 -7.92 4.86 27.26
CA PRO A 152 -6.64 4.20 27.03
C PRO A 152 -6.69 3.19 25.87
N MET A 153 -7.81 2.49 25.72
CA MET A 153 -8.01 1.50 24.66
C MET A 153 -8.09 2.17 23.29
N ASN A 154 -8.84 3.27 23.17
CA ASN A 154 -8.96 4.02 21.93
C ASN A 154 -7.62 4.67 21.51
N ILE A 155 -6.83 5.18 22.47
CA ILE A 155 -5.48 5.69 22.21
C ILE A 155 -4.55 4.58 21.72
N LEU A 156 -4.63 3.40 22.34
CA LEU A 156 -3.84 2.24 21.95
C LEU A 156 -4.20 1.77 20.54
N GLU A 157 -5.47 1.86 20.16
CA GLU A 157 -5.95 1.54 18.83
C GLU A 157 -5.36 2.45 17.75
N VAL A 158 -5.22 3.75 18.00
CA VAL A 158 -4.53 4.70 17.11
C VAL A 158 -3.09 4.25 16.81
N ALA A 159 -2.38 3.65 17.78
CA ALA A 159 -1.03 3.12 17.59
C ALA A 159 -1.01 1.74 16.93
N ILE A 160 -2.01 0.89 17.20
CA ILE A 160 -2.10 -0.46 16.64
C ILE A 160 -2.45 -0.42 15.15
N ARG A 161 -3.30 0.51 14.70
CA ARG A 161 -3.72 0.62 13.30
C ARG A 161 -2.53 0.72 12.33
N PRO A 162 -1.58 1.67 12.47
CA PRO A 162 -0.43 1.75 11.57
C PRO A 162 0.50 0.56 11.70
N THR A 163 0.70 0.05 12.93
CA THR A 163 1.54 -1.12 13.16
C THR A 163 0.98 -2.35 12.45
N SER A 164 -0.34 -2.56 12.52
CA SER A 164 -1.02 -3.66 11.83
C SER A 164 -0.92 -3.54 10.31
N LEU A 165 -1.10 -2.34 9.75
CA LEU A 165 -0.97 -2.09 8.32
C LEU A 165 0.46 -2.33 7.83
N CYS A 166 1.46 -1.83 8.56
CA CYS A 166 2.88 -2.01 8.26
C CYS A 166 3.27 -3.50 8.29
N MET A 167 2.97 -4.19 9.40
CA MET A 167 3.34 -5.60 9.58
C MET A 167 2.62 -6.52 8.61
N ARG A 168 1.42 -6.19 8.20
CA ARG A 168 0.68 -6.97 7.20
C ARG A 168 1.33 -6.86 5.83
N LEU A 169 1.66 -5.63 5.38
CA LEU A 169 2.30 -5.41 4.09
C LEU A 169 3.69 -6.04 4.05
N PHE A 170 4.51 -5.75 5.06
CA PHE A 170 5.86 -6.31 5.20
C PHE A 170 5.85 -7.84 5.36
N GLY A 171 4.99 -8.36 6.25
CA GLY A 171 4.96 -9.77 6.59
C GLY A 171 4.54 -10.67 5.43
N ASN A 172 3.59 -10.23 4.60
CA ASN A 172 3.18 -11.00 3.42
C ASN A 172 4.31 -11.07 2.39
N VAL A 173 4.96 -9.95 2.07
CA VAL A 173 6.07 -9.92 1.11
C VAL A 173 7.27 -10.72 1.62
N LEU A 174 7.61 -10.56 2.90
CA LEU A 174 8.70 -11.33 3.52
C LEU A 174 8.38 -12.83 3.58
N GLY A 175 7.14 -13.19 3.95
CA GLY A 175 6.67 -14.58 4.00
C GLY A 175 6.74 -15.26 2.64
N ALA A 176 6.21 -14.59 1.61
CA ALA A 176 6.27 -15.06 0.23
C ALA A 176 7.72 -15.31 -0.21
N PHE A 177 8.61 -14.35 0.10
CA PHE A 177 10.02 -14.44 -0.24
C PHE A 177 10.72 -15.64 0.44
N VAL A 178 10.53 -15.82 1.76
CA VAL A 178 11.11 -16.95 2.50
C VAL A 178 10.61 -18.29 1.96
N ILE A 179 9.32 -18.40 1.66
CA ILE A 179 8.73 -19.61 1.07
C ILE A 179 9.35 -19.90 -0.31
N MET A 180 9.51 -18.86 -1.14
CA MET A 180 10.11 -18.98 -2.47
C MET A 180 11.55 -19.49 -2.39
N GLU A 181 12.38 -18.98 -1.46
CA GLU A 181 13.75 -19.45 -1.28
C GLU A 181 13.80 -20.92 -0.82
N LEU A 182 12.89 -21.32 0.07
CA LEU A 182 12.76 -22.74 0.48
C LEU A 182 12.37 -23.64 -0.68
N ILE A 183 11.43 -23.21 -1.53
CA ILE A 183 10.99 -23.98 -2.70
C ILE A 183 12.13 -24.14 -3.73
N LYS A 184 12.90 -23.10 -3.98
CA LYS A 184 14.05 -23.12 -4.89
C LYS A 184 15.11 -24.15 -4.46
N LEU A 185 15.27 -24.39 -3.15
CA LEU A 185 16.19 -25.42 -2.64
C LEU A 185 15.75 -26.85 -2.93
N VAL A 186 14.44 -27.09 -3.02
CA VAL A 186 13.88 -28.44 -3.23
C VAL A 186 13.68 -28.71 -4.73
N VAL A 187 13.10 -27.77 -5.46
CA VAL A 187 12.82 -27.91 -6.92
C VAL A 187 13.16 -26.58 -7.61
N PRO A 188 14.34 -26.48 -8.24
CA PRO A 188 14.90 -25.18 -8.59
C PRO A 188 14.27 -24.46 -9.79
N VAL A 189 13.43 -25.07 -10.62
CA VAL A 189 13.00 -24.44 -11.89
C VAL A 189 11.49 -24.33 -12.05
N PHE A 190 10.75 -25.41 -12.08
CA PHE A 190 9.34 -25.39 -12.49
C PHE A 190 8.40 -24.90 -11.37
N VAL A 191 8.58 -25.42 -10.16
CA VAL A 191 7.72 -25.12 -9.02
C VAL A 191 7.84 -23.66 -8.58
N PRO A 192 9.05 -23.06 -8.45
CA PRO A 192 9.19 -21.64 -8.12
C PRO A 192 8.50 -20.71 -9.11
N ALA A 193 8.52 -21.01 -10.41
CA ALA A 193 7.87 -20.16 -11.42
C ALA A 193 6.35 -20.09 -11.25
N VAL A 194 5.70 -21.21 -10.90
CA VAL A 194 4.24 -21.23 -10.63
C VAL A 194 3.92 -20.49 -9.33
N PHE A 195 4.71 -20.70 -8.28
CA PHE A 195 4.51 -20.03 -6.99
C PHE A 195 4.84 -18.53 -7.06
N SER A 196 5.83 -18.11 -7.85
CA SER A 196 6.12 -16.69 -8.09
C SER A 196 4.91 -15.99 -8.69
N LEU A 197 4.28 -16.59 -9.70
CA LEU A 197 3.05 -16.02 -10.29
C LEU A 197 1.93 -15.87 -9.24
N TYR A 198 1.81 -16.84 -8.32
CA TYR A 198 0.83 -16.76 -7.23
C TYR A 198 1.18 -15.65 -6.24
N PHE A 199 2.40 -15.63 -5.70
CA PHE A 199 2.79 -14.69 -4.66
C PHE A 199 2.96 -13.26 -5.19
N ASP A 200 3.61 -13.08 -6.34
CA ASP A 200 3.91 -11.75 -6.86
C ASP A 200 2.67 -11.10 -7.51
N LEU A 201 1.83 -11.87 -8.20
CA LEU A 201 0.66 -11.34 -8.88
C LEU A 201 -0.57 -11.36 -7.99
N PHE A 202 -0.99 -12.55 -7.52
CA PHE A 202 -2.27 -12.72 -6.85
C PHE A 202 -2.24 -12.18 -5.42
N ASP A 203 -1.26 -12.59 -4.62
CA ASP A 203 -1.10 -12.10 -3.25
C ASP A 203 -0.77 -10.60 -3.22
N GLY A 204 0.09 -10.13 -4.12
CA GLY A 204 0.40 -8.70 -4.26
C GLY A 204 -0.82 -7.83 -4.56
N LEU A 205 -1.75 -8.28 -5.41
CA LEU A 205 -3.00 -7.57 -5.68
C LEU A 205 -3.97 -7.62 -4.49
N ILE A 206 -4.13 -8.78 -3.87
CA ILE A 206 -4.96 -8.92 -2.65
C ILE A 206 -4.42 -8.01 -1.56
N GLN A 207 -3.11 -7.98 -1.35
CA GLN A 207 -2.49 -7.14 -0.34
C GLN A 207 -2.72 -5.65 -0.58
N THR A 208 -2.64 -5.24 -1.85
CA THR A 208 -2.99 -3.86 -2.25
C THR A 208 -4.44 -3.52 -1.88
N TYR A 209 -5.36 -4.41 -2.26
CA TYR A 209 -6.78 -4.25 -1.93
C TYR A 209 -7.01 -4.15 -0.42
N VAL A 210 -6.45 -5.08 0.35
CA VAL A 210 -6.62 -5.14 1.81
C VAL A 210 -6.06 -3.89 2.49
N PHE A 211 -4.89 -3.39 2.04
CA PHE A 211 -4.29 -2.18 2.61
C PHE A 211 -5.19 -0.96 2.43
N VAL A 212 -5.65 -0.70 1.20
CA VAL A 212 -6.48 0.48 0.93
C VAL A 212 -7.90 0.35 1.48
N PHE A 213 -8.44 -0.88 1.51
CA PHE A 213 -9.73 -1.16 2.12
C PHE A 213 -9.73 -0.85 3.62
N LEU A 214 -8.72 -1.35 4.36
CA LEU A 214 -8.60 -1.10 5.79
C LEU A 214 -8.30 0.38 6.08
N THR A 215 -7.46 1.02 5.28
CA THR A 215 -7.20 2.46 5.41
C THR A 215 -8.51 3.25 5.24
N SER A 216 -9.34 2.88 4.26
CA SER A 216 -10.65 3.50 4.03
C SER A 216 -11.62 3.26 5.18
N LEU A 217 -11.65 2.02 5.69
CA LEU A 217 -12.51 1.64 6.82
C LEU A 217 -12.14 2.43 8.09
N PHE A 218 -10.86 2.48 8.44
CA PHE A 218 -10.37 3.25 9.58
C PHE A 218 -10.65 4.75 9.42
N MET A 219 -10.51 5.26 8.20
CA MET A 219 -10.84 6.66 7.90
C MET A 219 -12.33 6.95 8.10
N LYS A 220 -13.23 6.09 7.58
CA LYS A 220 -14.67 6.20 7.78
C LYS A 220 -15.03 6.24 9.26
N GLU A 221 -14.50 5.29 10.03
CA GLU A 221 -14.72 5.18 11.46
C GLU A 221 -14.25 6.45 12.22
N THR A 222 -13.05 6.91 11.92
CA THR A 222 -12.46 8.11 12.57
C THR A 222 -13.24 9.39 12.21
N MET A 223 -13.79 9.49 10.98
CA MET A 223 -14.65 10.62 10.59
C MET A 223 -16.06 10.58 11.21
N GLY A 224 -16.43 9.51 11.91
CA GLY A 224 -17.77 9.36 12.49
C GLY A 224 -18.83 9.05 11.43
N GLY A 225 -18.50 8.12 10.54
CA GLY A 225 -19.49 7.53 9.65
C GLY A 225 -20.44 6.67 10.48
N GLU A 226 -21.55 7.22 10.84
CA GLU A 226 -22.74 6.46 11.19
C GLU A 226 -23.32 5.84 9.92
N ASP A 227 -23.83 4.65 10.04
CA ASP A 227 -24.50 3.85 9.02
C ASP A 227 -25.67 4.56 8.34
#